data_736455b9335241304d6f8a2f8f3f8cc5
#
_entry.id   736455b9335241304d6f8a2f8f3f8cc5
#
_cell.length_a   1.000
_cell.length_b   1.000
_cell.length_c   1.000
_cell.angle_alpha   90.00
_cell.angle_beta   90.00
_cell.angle_gamma   90.00
#
_symmetry.space_group_name_H-M   'P 1'
#
loop_
_entity.id
_entity.type
_entity.pdbx_description
1 polymer ?
#
loop_
_entity_poly.entity_id
_entity_poly.type
_entity_poly.pdbx_seq_one_letter_code
_entity_poly.pdbx_strand_id
1 'polypeptide(L)'
;MNNNDRLTIFPSDKKIKILFLPGWNTKKEIYEELIRSFKKYGEVAYYAFEGFETKLHYPYTYKDYEYNLINSLKENDFIPDIIVGYSFGGKVALKSVSLFNNVKLLLIAPSSFDHNFLYKLKVKLKIFIYKVSKKLNIRFSFLESSDYKNSDYFMRKTLINVKDVFVYKNELKQINNQIIIVGYKEDKSVSCYDLKNNSKYLKNKELYIFNGTHYQLFKDKETIELLLERLIKHDSSYWNINC
;
A
#
# COMPACT_ATOMS: atom_id res chain seq x y z
N MET A 1 -20.06 14.51 0.87
CA MET A 1 -18.91 14.67 1.78
C MET A 1 -17.92 15.57 1.08
N ASN A 2 -17.55 16.66 1.70
CA ASN A 2 -16.46 17.52 1.21
C ASN A 2 -15.16 16.70 1.22
N ASN A 3 -14.27 16.90 0.24
CA ASN A 3 -12.96 16.24 0.19
C ASN A 3 -12.11 16.45 1.47
N ASN A 4 -12.40 17.46 2.26
CA ASN A 4 -11.74 17.79 3.52
C ASN A 4 -11.88 16.74 4.64
N ASP A 5 -12.85 15.83 4.57
CA ASP A 5 -13.10 14.86 5.65
C ASP A 5 -12.23 13.59 5.56
N ARG A 6 -11.39 13.45 4.52
CA ARG A 6 -10.62 12.21 4.26
C ARG A 6 -9.22 12.20 4.83
N LEU A 7 -8.65 13.36 5.05
CA LEU A 7 -7.33 13.51 5.65
C LEU A 7 -7.49 13.85 7.13
N THR A 8 -7.20 12.90 8.00
CA THR A 8 -7.16 13.15 9.45
C THR A 8 -5.73 13.48 9.84
N ILE A 9 -5.49 14.71 10.30
CA ILE A 9 -4.17 15.18 10.72
C ILE A 9 -4.04 15.03 12.25
N PHE A 10 -2.95 14.40 12.69
CA PHE A 10 -2.55 14.24 14.08
C PHE A 10 -1.35 15.16 14.31
N PRO A 11 -1.54 16.36 14.88
CA PRO A 11 -0.51 17.36 14.99
C PRO A 11 0.64 16.91 15.91
N SER A 12 1.85 17.40 15.64
CA SER A 12 3.06 17.22 16.41
C SER A 12 3.86 18.53 16.41
N ASP A 13 4.75 18.71 17.38
CA ASP A 13 5.73 19.80 17.45
C ASP A 13 6.95 19.58 16.53
N LYS A 14 7.03 18.40 15.93
CA LYS A 14 8.10 18.02 15.01
C LYS A 14 7.81 18.50 13.59
N LYS A 15 8.88 18.80 12.83
CA LYS A 15 8.76 19.35 11.46
C LYS A 15 8.44 18.30 10.39
N ILE A 16 8.76 17.02 10.66
CA ILE A 16 8.56 15.94 9.68
C ILE A 16 7.06 15.70 9.48
N LYS A 17 6.64 15.59 8.23
CA LYS A 17 5.27 15.25 7.84
C LYS A 17 5.19 13.81 7.32
N ILE A 18 4.42 12.97 7.98
CA ILE A 18 4.25 11.55 7.69
C ILE A 18 2.85 11.30 7.18
N LEU A 19 2.71 10.82 5.95
CA LEU A 19 1.44 10.39 5.37
C LEU A 19 1.28 8.89 5.54
N PHE A 20 0.19 8.45 6.17
CA PHE A 20 -0.16 7.04 6.28
C PHE A 20 -1.28 6.66 5.30
N LEU A 21 -1.01 5.66 4.44
CA LEU A 21 -1.93 5.11 3.46
C LEU A 21 -2.30 3.67 3.86
N PRO A 22 -3.59 3.38 4.17
CA PRO A 22 -4.03 2.10 4.71
C PRO A 22 -4.14 0.99 3.65
N GLY A 23 -4.32 -0.25 4.14
CA GLY A 23 -4.64 -1.41 3.31
C GLY A 23 -6.08 -1.38 2.76
N TRP A 24 -6.35 -2.28 1.80
CA TRP A 24 -7.67 -2.39 1.16
C TRP A 24 -8.79 -2.63 2.18
N ASN A 25 -9.83 -1.81 2.09
CA ASN A 25 -11.07 -1.94 2.88
C ASN A 25 -10.83 -2.03 4.40
N THR A 26 -9.83 -1.31 4.89
CA THR A 26 -9.51 -1.22 6.32
C THR A 26 -9.85 0.16 6.86
N LYS A 27 -10.22 0.22 8.15
CA LYS A 27 -10.65 1.43 8.83
C LYS A 27 -9.53 2.03 9.67
N LYS A 28 -9.62 3.32 9.98
CA LYS A 28 -8.64 4.08 10.74
C LYS A 28 -8.35 3.49 12.12
N GLU A 29 -9.37 3.00 12.79
CA GLU A 29 -9.29 2.52 14.18
C GLU A 29 -8.22 1.44 14.38
N ILE A 30 -8.04 0.56 13.39
CA ILE A 30 -7.04 -0.52 13.49
C ILE A 30 -5.60 -0.02 13.44
N TYR A 31 -5.37 1.22 12.97
CA TYR A 31 -4.04 1.84 12.84
C TYR A 31 -3.75 2.87 13.94
N GLU A 32 -4.70 3.17 14.84
CA GLU A 32 -4.55 4.27 15.81
C GLU A 32 -3.29 4.16 16.67
N GLU A 33 -2.97 2.97 17.17
CA GLU A 33 -1.77 2.80 17.99
C GLU A 33 -0.49 3.05 17.18
N LEU A 34 -0.43 2.57 15.93
CA LEU A 34 0.70 2.79 15.05
C LEU A 34 0.82 4.28 14.68
N ILE A 35 -0.29 4.94 14.37
CA ILE A 35 -0.32 6.37 14.08
C ILE A 35 0.16 7.18 15.30
N ARG A 36 -0.30 6.81 16.50
CA ARG A 36 0.15 7.46 17.76
C ARG A 36 1.66 7.29 17.99
N SER A 37 2.22 6.10 17.67
CA SER A 37 3.67 5.89 17.81
C SER A 37 4.47 6.75 16.85
N PHE A 38 3.95 7.03 15.65
CA PHE A 38 4.61 7.87 14.66
C PHE A 38 4.62 9.36 15.02
N LYS A 39 3.66 9.83 15.84
CA LYS A 39 3.59 11.24 16.28
C LYS A 39 4.85 11.73 17.02
N LYS A 40 5.61 10.83 17.64
CA LYS A 40 6.88 11.20 18.29
C LYS A 40 7.96 11.60 17.29
N TYR A 41 7.79 11.26 16.00
CA TYR A 41 8.72 11.59 14.94
C TYR A 41 8.26 12.77 14.09
N GLY A 42 6.94 12.97 13.94
CA GLY A 42 6.41 14.00 13.07
C GLY A 42 4.90 14.19 13.17
N GLU A 43 4.40 15.17 12.44
CA GLU A 43 2.98 15.34 12.18
C GLU A 43 2.51 14.20 11.27
N VAL A 44 1.45 13.50 11.67
CA VAL A 44 0.95 12.34 10.94
C VAL A 44 -0.39 12.67 10.29
N ALA A 45 -0.53 12.44 8.99
CA ALA A 45 -1.80 12.47 8.30
C ALA A 45 -2.21 11.04 7.91
N TYR A 46 -3.41 10.63 8.28
CA TYR A 46 -4.05 9.42 7.80
C TYR A 46 -5.02 9.75 6.68
N TYR A 47 -4.88 9.10 5.53
CA TYR A 47 -5.78 9.25 4.41
C TYR A 47 -6.77 8.08 4.31
N ALA A 48 -8.06 8.36 4.47
CA ALA A 48 -9.12 7.37 4.28
C ALA A 48 -9.48 7.26 2.79
N PHE A 49 -9.17 6.13 2.16
CA PHE A 49 -9.57 5.89 0.77
C PHE A 49 -11.08 5.78 0.64
N GLU A 50 -11.60 6.27 -0.48
CA GLU A 50 -13.01 6.19 -0.81
C GLU A 50 -13.49 4.73 -0.86
N GLY A 51 -14.63 4.48 -0.26
CA GLY A 51 -15.22 3.15 -0.18
C GLY A 51 -14.75 2.32 1.01
N PHE A 52 -13.71 2.74 1.78
CA PHE A 52 -13.22 1.97 2.93
C PHE A 52 -14.02 2.27 4.22
N GLU A 53 -14.36 3.52 4.42
CA GLU A 53 -15.17 3.98 5.57
C GLU A 53 -16.55 4.50 5.14
N THR A 54 -16.73 4.75 3.86
CA THR A 54 -17.97 5.26 3.25
C THR A 54 -18.35 4.39 2.05
N LYS A 55 -19.62 4.41 1.65
CA LYS A 55 -20.07 3.69 0.44
C LYS A 55 -19.67 4.44 -0.82
N LEU A 56 -19.24 3.68 -1.85
CA LEU A 56 -19.08 4.21 -3.20
C LEU A 56 -20.44 4.31 -3.91
N HIS A 57 -20.58 5.31 -4.76
CA HIS A 57 -21.74 5.49 -5.65
C HIS A 57 -21.46 5.04 -7.09
N TYR A 58 -20.18 4.85 -7.45
CA TYR A 58 -19.71 4.30 -8.72
C TYR A 58 -18.36 3.60 -8.53
N PRO A 59 -17.96 2.70 -9.46
CA PRO A 59 -16.69 2.00 -9.35
C PRO A 59 -15.52 2.96 -9.61
N TYR A 60 -14.51 2.92 -8.74
CA TYR A 60 -13.29 3.70 -8.88
C TYR A 60 -12.25 2.95 -9.73
N THR A 61 -11.40 3.72 -10.39
CA THR A 61 -10.14 3.26 -10.97
C THR A 61 -8.97 3.64 -10.06
N TYR A 62 -7.77 3.16 -10.38
CA TYR A 62 -6.56 3.62 -9.69
C TYR A 62 -6.38 5.15 -9.81
N LYS A 63 -6.67 5.73 -10.98
CA LYS A 63 -6.53 7.16 -11.24
C LYS A 63 -7.46 8.01 -10.39
N ASP A 64 -8.65 7.52 -10.06
CA ASP A 64 -9.55 8.23 -9.15
C ASP A 64 -8.95 8.31 -7.73
N TYR A 65 -8.37 7.22 -7.23
CA TYR A 65 -7.68 7.21 -5.94
C TYR A 65 -6.45 8.12 -5.92
N GLU A 66 -5.62 8.08 -6.97
CA GLU A 66 -4.46 8.95 -7.11
C GLU A 66 -4.87 10.43 -7.13
N TYR A 67 -5.85 10.79 -7.94
CA TYR A 67 -6.35 12.16 -8.08
C TYR A 67 -6.92 12.69 -6.76
N ASN A 68 -7.76 11.90 -6.09
CA ASN A 68 -8.39 12.30 -4.85
C ASN A 68 -7.37 12.46 -3.71
N LEU A 69 -6.38 11.55 -3.62
CA LEU A 69 -5.27 11.67 -2.67
C LEU A 69 -4.52 12.98 -2.87
N ILE A 70 -4.09 13.27 -4.09
CA ILE A 70 -3.31 14.49 -4.39
C ILE A 70 -4.12 15.75 -4.11
N ASN A 71 -5.41 15.77 -4.46
CA ASN A 71 -6.27 16.91 -4.18
C ASN A 71 -6.47 17.12 -2.67
N SER A 72 -6.72 16.03 -1.91
CA SER A 72 -6.88 16.12 -0.47
C SER A 72 -5.62 16.66 0.22
N LEU A 73 -4.43 16.24 -0.24
CA LEU A 73 -3.16 16.77 0.27
C LEU A 73 -2.99 18.26 -0.04
N LYS A 74 -3.35 18.69 -1.25
CA LYS A 74 -3.28 20.12 -1.66
C LYS A 74 -4.26 20.98 -0.87
N GLU A 75 -5.51 20.52 -0.71
CA GLU A 75 -6.55 21.24 0.03
C GLU A 75 -6.20 21.45 1.51
N ASN A 76 -5.39 20.55 2.09
CA ASN A 76 -4.95 20.63 3.48
C ASN A 76 -3.52 21.18 3.64
N ASP A 77 -2.88 21.64 2.58
CA ASP A 77 -1.47 22.10 2.57
C ASP A 77 -0.51 21.10 3.22
N PHE A 78 -0.77 19.82 2.99
CA PHE A 78 0.02 18.71 3.57
C PHE A 78 0.99 18.15 2.54
N ILE A 79 2.26 18.50 2.64
CA ILE A 79 3.34 17.99 1.78
C ILE A 79 4.12 16.96 2.60
N PRO A 80 3.99 15.64 2.32
CA PRO A 80 4.65 14.61 3.10
C PRO A 80 6.16 14.54 2.81
N ASP A 81 6.96 14.41 3.88
CA ASP A 81 8.38 14.03 3.81
C ASP A 81 8.52 12.50 3.71
N ILE A 82 7.59 11.76 4.32
CA ILE A 82 7.56 10.31 4.35
C ILE A 82 6.15 9.82 4.06
N ILE A 83 6.03 8.80 3.20
CA ILE A 83 4.79 8.07 3.00
C ILE A 83 4.97 6.65 3.55
N VAL A 84 4.14 6.28 4.53
CA VAL A 84 4.02 4.92 5.04
C VAL A 84 2.80 4.28 4.37
N GLY A 85 3.03 3.27 3.54
CA GLY A 85 1.96 2.61 2.79
C GLY A 85 1.85 1.12 3.11
N TYR A 86 0.67 0.67 3.57
CA TYR A 86 0.40 -0.73 3.83
C TYR A 86 -0.43 -1.34 2.70
N SER A 87 -0.01 -2.49 2.17
CA SER A 87 -0.74 -3.28 1.17
C SER A 87 -1.20 -2.43 -0.03
N PHE A 88 -2.49 -2.11 -0.16
CA PHE A 88 -3.04 -1.22 -1.18
C PHE A 88 -2.48 0.21 -1.05
N GLY A 89 -2.37 0.73 0.16
CA GLY A 89 -1.72 2.02 0.41
C GLY A 89 -0.26 2.04 -0.06
N GLY A 90 0.46 0.92 0.09
CA GLY A 90 1.80 0.74 -0.47
C GLY A 90 1.82 0.75 -2.01
N LYS A 91 0.76 0.20 -2.65
CA LYS A 91 0.58 0.30 -4.10
C LYS A 91 0.40 1.75 -4.53
N VAL A 92 -0.49 2.49 -3.86
CA VAL A 92 -0.73 3.89 -4.16
C VAL A 92 0.53 4.72 -3.94
N ALA A 93 1.22 4.55 -2.81
CA ALA A 93 2.46 5.26 -2.50
C ALA A 93 3.53 5.07 -3.59
N LEU A 94 3.82 3.82 -3.96
CA LEU A 94 4.88 3.54 -4.94
C LEU A 94 4.52 3.99 -6.36
N LYS A 95 3.24 3.82 -6.75
CA LYS A 95 2.77 4.18 -8.10
C LYS A 95 2.70 5.69 -8.30
N SER A 96 2.38 6.46 -7.24
CA SER A 96 2.27 7.92 -7.29
C SER A 96 3.56 8.64 -6.86
N VAL A 97 4.65 7.91 -6.56
CA VAL A 97 5.87 8.50 -5.97
C VAL A 97 6.46 9.64 -6.80
N SER A 98 6.34 9.57 -8.13
CA SER A 98 6.83 10.62 -9.05
C SER A 98 6.08 11.94 -8.95
N LEU A 99 4.93 11.98 -8.27
CA LEU A 99 4.15 13.20 -8.03
C LEU A 99 4.63 13.95 -6.77
N PHE A 100 5.56 13.38 -6.01
CA PHE A 100 6.11 13.96 -4.79
C PHE A 100 7.59 14.27 -4.94
N ASN A 101 8.00 15.45 -4.49
CA ASN A 101 9.41 15.84 -4.48
C ASN A 101 10.10 15.25 -3.25
N ASN A 102 11.19 14.48 -3.45
CA ASN A 102 12.09 13.98 -2.39
C ASN A 102 11.42 13.20 -1.24
N VAL A 103 10.22 12.65 -1.45
CA VAL A 103 9.53 11.84 -0.43
C VAL A 103 10.27 10.53 -0.20
N LYS A 104 10.38 10.11 1.06
CA LYS A 104 10.86 8.77 1.44
C LYS A 104 9.67 7.81 1.61
N LEU A 105 9.85 6.51 1.34
CA LEU A 105 8.79 5.52 1.42
C LEU A 105 9.10 4.41 2.43
N LEU A 106 8.15 4.11 3.32
CA LEU A 106 8.10 2.88 4.10
C LEU A 106 6.92 2.03 3.60
N LEU A 107 7.21 0.98 2.85
CA LEU A 107 6.22 0.15 2.19
C LEU A 107 6.07 -1.19 2.94
N ILE A 108 4.92 -1.46 3.52
CA ILE A 108 4.65 -2.64 4.32
C ILE A 108 3.73 -3.57 3.54
N ALA A 109 4.23 -4.76 3.18
CA ALA A 109 3.54 -5.74 2.34
C ALA A 109 2.85 -5.10 1.11
N PRO A 110 3.55 -4.26 0.31
CA PRO A 110 2.93 -3.47 -0.75
C PRO A 110 2.43 -4.36 -1.88
N SER A 111 1.18 -4.19 -2.29
CA SER A 111 0.58 -4.91 -3.42
C SER A 111 0.90 -4.25 -4.79
N SER A 112 2.07 -3.59 -4.87
CA SER A 112 2.48 -2.76 -6.02
C SER A 112 3.16 -3.53 -7.13
N PHE A 113 3.77 -4.67 -6.81
CA PHE A 113 4.67 -5.38 -7.71
C PHE A 113 3.94 -6.40 -8.56
N ASP A 114 4.38 -6.53 -9.80
CA ASP A 114 3.83 -7.50 -10.72
C ASP A 114 4.15 -8.94 -10.30
N HIS A 115 3.20 -9.82 -10.53
CA HIS A 115 3.32 -11.22 -10.20
C HIS A 115 4.14 -11.99 -11.25
N ASN A 116 4.79 -13.07 -10.83
CA ASN A 116 5.48 -13.99 -11.74
C ASN A 116 4.48 -14.68 -12.70
N PHE A 117 5.01 -15.20 -13.80
CA PHE A 117 4.23 -15.83 -14.86
C PHE A 117 3.39 -17.02 -14.37
N LEU A 118 3.95 -17.87 -13.49
CA LEU A 118 3.24 -19.03 -12.97
C LEU A 118 2.04 -18.63 -12.11
N TYR A 119 2.18 -17.58 -11.30
CA TYR A 119 1.05 -17.02 -10.52
C TYR A 119 -0.03 -16.48 -11.46
N LYS A 120 0.34 -15.70 -12.47
CA LYS A 120 -0.60 -15.18 -13.48
C LYS A 120 -1.36 -16.31 -14.18
N LEU A 121 -0.67 -17.40 -14.52
CA LEU A 121 -1.29 -18.57 -15.15
C LEU A 121 -2.29 -19.26 -14.20
N LYS A 122 -1.92 -19.46 -12.92
CA LYS A 122 -2.83 -20.01 -11.90
C LYS A 122 -4.07 -19.14 -11.71
N VAL A 123 -3.92 -17.82 -11.68
CA VAL A 123 -5.04 -16.88 -11.55
C VAL A 123 -5.94 -16.94 -12.79
N LYS A 124 -5.39 -16.98 -14.00
CA LYS A 124 -6.16 -17.13 -15.23
C LYS A 124 -6.97 -18.43 -15.24
N LEU A 125 -6.36 -19.55 -14.84
CA LEU A 125 -7.05 -20.84 -14.73
C LEU A 125 -8.18 -20.77 -13.70
N LYS A 126 -7.93 -20.19 -12.53
CA LYS A 126 -8.94 -19.98 -11.48
C LYS A 126 -10.14 -19.15 -11.99
N ILE A 127 -9.88 -18.07 -12.72
CA ILE A 127 -10.92 -17.23 -13.33
C ILE A 127 -11.70 -18.01 -14.38
N PHE A 128 -11.03 -18.81 -15.21
CA PHE A 128 -11.68 -19.65 -16.21
C PHE A 128 -12.63 -20.67 -15.55
N ILE A 129 -12.16 -21.41 -14.53
CA ILE A 129 -12.98 -22.35 -13.76
C ILE A 129 -14.18 -21.64 -13.13
N TYR A 130 -13.99 -20.44 -12.55
CA TYR A 130 -15.06 -19.63 -11.99
C TYR A 130 -16.12 -19.24 -13.03
N LYS A 131 -15.70 -18.81 -14.23
CA LYS A 131 -16.64 -18.48 -15.34
C LYS A 131 -17.43 -19.69 -15.79
N VAL A 132 -16.79 -20.84 -15.95
CA VAL A 132 -17.45 -22.09 -16.32
C VAL A 132 -18.44 -22.54 -15.24
N SER A 133 -18.04 -22.52 -13.97
CA SER A 133 -18.89 -22.90 -12.85
C SER A 133 -20.14 -22.02 -12.75
N LYS A 134 -19.98 -20.70 -12.97
CA LYS A 134 -21.10 -19.77 -12.99
C LYS A 134 -22.10 -20.07 -14.15
N LYS A 135 -21.58 -20.44 -15.32
CA LYS A 135 -22.42 -20.83 -16.47
C LYS A 135 -23.20 -22.13 -16.20
N LEU A 136 -22.63 -23.02 -15.37
CA LEU A 136 -23.26 -24.28 -14.98
C LEU A 136 -24.11 -24.16 -13.69
N ASN A 137 -24.33 -22.93 -13.17
CA ASN A 137 -25.00 -22.67 -11.89
C ASN A 137 -24.37 -23.37 -10.67
N ILE A 138 -23.07 -23.73 -10.76
CA ILE A 138 -22.32 -24.32 -9.66
C ILE A 138 -21.55 -23.19 -8.95
N ARG A 139 -21.84 -22.95 -7.67
CA ARG A 139 -21.13 -21.96 -6.87
C ARG A 139 -19.92 -22.55 -6.14
N PHE A 140 -18.73 -22.17 -6.54
CA PHE A 140 -17.48 -22.45 -5.82
C PHE A 140 -17.01 -21.21 -5.04
N SER A 141 -17.55 -21.03 -3.83
CA SER A 141 -17.22 -19.85 -2.99
C SER A 141 -15.73 -19.74 -2.63
N PHE A 142 -14.97 -20.85 -2.66
CA PHE A 142 -13.52 -20.87 -2.41
C PHE A 142 -12.69 -20.22 -3.53
N LEU A 143 -13.30 -19.96 -4.70
CA LEU A 143 -12.62 -19.27 -5.81
C LEU A 143 -12.58 -17.74 -5.65
N GLU A 144 -13.42 -17.19 -4.78
CA GLU A 144 -13.48 -15.75 -4.51
C GLU A 144 -12.52 -15.39 -3.37
N SER A 145 -11.81 -14.24 -3.49
CA SER A 145 -11.01 -13.70 -2.39
C SER A 145 -11.89 -13.17 -1.26
N SER A 146 -11.35 -13.09 -0.04
CA SER A 146 -12.04 -12.48 1.10
C SER A 146 -12.46 -11.05 0.81
N ASP A 147 -11.59 -10.26 0.18
CA ASP A 147 -11.85 -8.86 -0.17
C ASP A 147 -13.04 -8.74 -1.14
N TYR A 148 -13.14 -9.66 -2.11
CA TYR A 148 -14.26 -9.69 -3.04
C TYR A 148 -15.58 -10.07 -2.36
N LYS A 149 -15.55 -11.08 -1.48
CA LYS A 149 -16.75 -11.54 -0.75
C LYS A 149 -17.32 -10.47 0.18
N ASN A 150 -16.42 -9.76 0.90
CA ASN A 150 -16.78 -8.78 1.94
C ASN A 150 -17.06 -7.38 1.37
N SER A 151 -17.02 -7.21 0.05
CA SER A 151 -17.25 -5.93 -0.62
C SER A 151 -18.68 -5.85 -1.19
N ASP A 152 -19.24 -4.63 -1.22
CA ASP A 152 -20.46 -4.33 -1.95
C ASP A 152 -20.25 -4.33 -3.48
N TYR A 153 -21.29 -4.05 -4.24
CA TYR A 153 -21.23 -4.08 -5.70
C TYR A 153 -20.18 -3.14 -6.29
N PHE A 154 -20.14 -1.88 -5.84
CA PHE A 154 -19.20 -0.89 -6.40
C PHE A 154 -17.76 -1.16 -5.94
N MET A 155 -17.57 -1.57 -4.69
CA MET A 155 -16.27 -1.99 -4.18
C MET A 155 -15.72 -3.23 -4.89
N ARG A 156 -16.56 -4.22 -5.27
CA ARG A 156 -16.14 -5.37 -6.08
C ARG A 156 -15.66 -4.94 -7.46
N LYS A 157 -16.37 -4.02 -8.11
CA LYS A 157 -15.97 -3.45 -9.40
C LYS A 157 -14.66 -2.67 -9.28
N THR A 158 -14.54 -1.84 -8.24
CA THR A 158 -13.33 -1.10 -7.93
C THR A 158 -12.13 -2.02 -7.68
N LEU A 159 -12.30 -3.09 -6.90
CA LEU A 159 -11.24 -4.08 -6.68
C LEU A 159 -10.74 -4.69 -8.00
N ILE A 160 -11.65 -5.01 -8.92
CA ILE A 160 -11.29 -5.51 -10.26
C ILE A 160 -10.48 -4.47 -11.03
N ASN A 161 -10.85 -3.19 -10.96
CA ASN A 161 -10.16 -2.11 -11.68
C ASN A 161 -8.74 -1.85 -11.15
N VAL A 162 -8.49 -2.06 -9.83
CA VAL A 162 -7.23 -1.66 -9.19
C VAL A 162 -6.27 -2.84 -8.93
N LYS A 163 -6.76 -4.08 -8.86
CA LYS A 163 -5.94 -5.23 -8.45
C LYS A 163 -4.74 -5.49 -9.36
N ASP A 164 -4.90 -5.30 -10.67
CA ASP A 164 -3.89 -5.58 -11.69
C ASP A 164 -3.11 -4.31 -12.12
N VAL A 165 -3.22 -3.23 -11.36
CA VAL A 165 -2.40 -2.02 -11.54
C VAL A 165 -1.10 -2.20 -10.77
N PHE A 166 0.01 -2.38 -11.49
CA PHE A 166 1.34 -2.62 -10.93
C PHE A 166 2.33 -1.53 -11.34
N VAL A 167 3.45 -1.44 -10.62
CA VAL A 167 4.63 -0.67 -11.02
C VAL A 167 5.57 -1.63 -11.74
N TYR A 168 5.79 -1.41 -13.02
CA TYR A 168 6.58 -2.31 -13.84
C TYR A 168 8.08 -1.96 -13.80
N LYS A 169 8.91 -2.90 -14.24
CA LYS A 169 10.39 -2.81 -14.24
C LYS A 169 10.93 -1.46 -14.72
N ASN A 170 10.37 -0.92 -15.81
CA ASN A 170 10.87 0.34 -16.39
C ASN A 170 10.55 1.54 -15.51
N GLU A 171 9.38 1.54 -14.86
CA GLU A 171 8.98 2.56 -13.89
C GLU A 171 9.85 2.47 -12.63
N LEU A 172 10.05 1.24 -12.09
CA LEU A 172 10.87 1.00 -10.90
C LEU A 172 12.31 1.52 -11.05
N LYS A 173 12.90 1.38 -12.24
CA LYS A 173 14.25 1.89 -12.53
C LYS A 173 14.36 3.41 -12.51
N GLN A 174 13.25 4.13 -12.68
CA GLN A 174 13.22 5.60 -12.67
C GLN A 174 13.03 6.17 -11.27
N ILE A 175 12.63 5.35 -10.30
CA ILE A 175 12.43 5.76 -8.91
C ILE A 175 13.80 5.90 -8.23
N ASN A 176 14.10 7.12 -7.78
CA ASN A 176 15.35 7.45 -7.07
C ASN A 176 15.12 7.70 -5.57
N ASN A 177 13.89 7.65 -5.12
CA ASN A 177 13.49 7.87 -3.74
C ASN A 177 14.10 6.81 -2.81
N GLN A 178 14.34 7.18 -1.56
CA GLN A 178 14.74 6.25 -0.51
C GLN A 178 13.54 5.41 -0.09
N ILE A 179 13.67 4.07 -0.11
CA ILE A 179 12.55 3.15 0.11
C ILE A 179 12.97 2.04 1.06
N ILE A 180 12.22 1.86 2.15
CA ILE A 180 12.24 0.64 2.94
C ILE A 180 11.02 -0.20 2.57
N ILE A 181 11.24 -1.48 2.25
CA ILE A 181 10.19 -2.44 1.92
C ILE A 181 10.17 -3.54 2.98
N VAL A 182 9.00 -3.82 3.52
CA VAL A 182 8.77 -4.90 4.47
C VAL A 182 7.89 -5.97 3.83
N GLY A 183 8.29 -7.22 3.94
CA GLY A 183 7.50 -8.38 3.52
C GLY A 183 7.42 -9.44 4.62
N TYR A 184 6.49 -10.39 4.49
CA TYR A 184 6.29 -11.47 5.45
C TYR A 184 6.28 -12.82 4.77
N LYS A 185 6.97 -13.83 5.34
CA LYS A 185 7.22 -15.13 4.70
C LYS A 185 5.93 -15.91 4.43
N GLU A 186 4.96 -15.84 5.33
CA GLU A 186 3.69 -16.54 5.26
C GLU A 186 2.57 -15.69 4.63
N ASP A 187 2.93 -14.53 4.03
CA ASP A 187 1.98 -13.68 3.33
C ASP A 187 1.49 -14.35 2.05
N LYS A 188 0.19 -14.64 2.01
CA LYS A 188 -0.49 -15.25 0.85
C LYS A 188 -1.01 -14.20 -0.14
N SER A 189 -1.05 -12.94 0.24
CA SER A 189 -1.53 -11.82 -0.58
C SER A 189 -0.41 -11.14 -1.34
N VAL A 190 0.75 -10.96 -0.70
CA VAL A 190 1.94 -10.34 -1.28
C VAL A 190 3.13 -11.28 -1.13
N SER A 191 3.51 -11.90 -2.24
CA SER A 191 4.58 -12.90 -2.25
C SER A 191 5.97 -12.27 -2.01
N CYS A 192 6.73 -12.82 -1.05
CA CYS A 192 8.14 -12.45 -0.85
C CYS A 192 8.99 -12.67 -2.11
N TYR A 193 8.63 -13.64 -2.94
CA TYR A 193 9.30 -13.87 -4.22
C TYR A 193 9.10 -12.67 -5.16
N ASP A 194 7.87 -12.16 -5.28
CA ASP A 194 7.56 -11.02 -6.13
C ASP A 194 8.20 -9.73 -5.55
N LEU A 195 8.21 -9.55 -4.23
CA LEU A 195 8.92 -8.44 -3.58
C LEU A 195 10.41 -8.46 -3.93
N LYS A 196 11.10 -9.58 -3.74
CA LYS A 196 12.53 -9.72 -4.06
C LYS A 196 12.83 -9.48 -5.54
N ASN A 197 12.03 -10.07 -6.44
CA ASN A 197 12.27 -10.00 -7.88
C ASN A 197 11.99 -8.63 -8.49
N ASN A 198 11.06 -7.87 -7.93
CA ASN A 198 10.74 -6.54 -8.46
C ASN A 198 11.56 -5.45 -7.77
N SER A 199 11.73 -5.50 -6.44
CA SER A 199 12.48 -4.47 -5.70
C SER A 199 13.94 -4.34 -6.16
N LYS A 200 14.54 -5.38 -6.74
CA LYS A 200 15.90 -5.30 -7.31
C LYS A 200 16.09 -4.22 -8.39
N TYR A 201 15.01 -3.73 -8.98
CA TYR A 201 15.04 -2.66 -9.97
C TYR A 201 14.98 -1.26 -9.36
N LEU A 202 14.65 -1.13 -8.07
CA LEU A 202 14.74 0.11 -7.32
C LEU A 202 16.20 0.40 -6.97
N LYS A 203 16.64 1.64 -7.13
CA LYS A 203 18.03 2.03 -6.89
C LYS A 203 18.35 2.14 -5.40
N ASN A 204 17.53 2.87 -4.65
CA ASN A 204 17.76 3.22 -3.26
C ASN A 204 16.73 2.49 -2.37
N LYS A 205 16.92 1.17 -2.17
CA LYS A 205 16.00 0.39 -1.35
C LYS A 205 16.71 -0.45 -0.30
N GLU A 206 16.01 -0.66 0.81
CA GLU A 206 16.24 -1.75 1.75
C GLU A 206 15.04 -2.70 1.73
N LEU A 207 15.28 -4.00 1.79
CA LEU A 207 14.22 -5.01 1.81
C LEU A 207 14.36 -5.88 3.06
N TYR A 208 13.36 -5.86 3.91
CA TYR A 208 13.25 -6.68 5.11
C TYR A 208 12.17 -7.73 4.95
N ILE A 209 12.52 -8.99 5.23
CA ILE A 209 11.56 -10.11 5.21
C ILE A 209 11.51 -10.72 6.60
N PHE A 210 10.36 -10.58 7.26
CA PHE A 210 10.10 -11.12 8.57
C PHE A 210 9.25 -12.39 8.52
N ASN A 211 9.18 -13.14 9.62
CA ASN A 211 8.19 -14.19 9.78
C ASN A 211 6.81 -13.55 9.97
N GLY A 212 5.75 -14.23 9.54
CA GLY A 212 4.38 -13.76 9.74
C GLY A 212 3.56 -13.67 8.46
N THR A 213 2.29 -13.33 8.64
CA THR A 213 1.28 -13.22 7.57
C THR A 213 1.12 -11.78 7.11
N HIS A 214 0.21 -11.56 6.13
CA HIS A 214 -0.14 -10.23 5.65
C HIS A 214 -0.50 -9.23 6.75
N TYR A 215 -1.12 -9.71 7.83
CA TYR A 215 -1.59 -8.89 8.95
C TYR A 215 -0.56 -8.74 10.09
N GLN A 216 0.69 -9.14 9.88
CA GLN A 216 1.74 -9.08 10.92
C GLN A 216 2.06 -7.65 11.36
N LEU A 217 1.86 -6.65 10.51
CA LEU A 217 1.96 -5.21 10.85
C LEU A 217 1.29 -4.88 12.20
N PHE A 218 0.11 -5.44 12.47
CA PHE A 218 -0.65 -5.13 13.69
C PHE A 218 -0.02 -5.72 14.96
N LYS A 219 0.90 -6.68 14.82
CA LYS A 219 1.64 -7.29 15.93
C LYS A 219 3.06 -6.73 16.07
N ASP A 220 3.67 -6.30 14.95
CA ASP A 220 5.07 -5.89 14.86
C ASP A 220 5.23 -4.36 14.83
N LYS A 221 4.39 -3.62 15.57
CA LYS A 221 4.37 -2.15 15.57
C LYS A 221 5.75 -1.55 15.92
N GLU A 222 6.42 -2.11 16.91
CA GLU A 222 7.77 -1.67 17.33
C GLU A 222 8.79 -1.82 16.20
N THR A 223 8.76 -2.94 15.47
CA THR A 223 9.65 -3.16 14.32
C THR A 223 9.40 -2.13 13.22
N ILE A 224 8.12 -1.84 12.92
CA ILE A 224 7.76 -0.84 11.92
C ILE A 224 8.20 0.55 12.33
N GLU A 225 8.05 0.87 13.60
CA GLU A 225 8.50 2.13 14.18
C GLU A 225 10.02 2.29 14.08
N LEU A 226 10.79 1.25 14.41
CA LEU A 226 12.26 1.26 14.25
C LEU A 226 12.68 1.45 12.79
N LEU A 227 11.96 0.87 11.84
CA LEU A 227 12.21 1.07 10.39
C LEU A 227 11.85 2.49 9.94
N LEU A 228 10.78 3.09 10.50
CA LEU A 228 10.47 4.50 10.26
C LEU A 228 11.59 5.40 10.80
N GLU A 229 12.06 5.17 12.03
CA GLU A 229 13.15 5.91 12.63
C GLU A 229 14.44 5.78 11.81
N ARG A 230 14.74 4.57 11.32
CA ARG A 230 15.86 4.32 10.40
C ARG A 230 15.73 5.17 9.14
N LEU A 231 14.56 5.19 8.52
CA LEU A 231 14.30 5.96 7.31
C LEU A 231 14.44 7.48 7.53
N ILE A 232 14.07 7.97 8.72
CA ILE A 232 14.24 9.37 9.14
C ILE A 232 15.71 9.73 9.26
N LYS A 233 16.49 8.93 10.00
CA LYS A 233 17.88 9.19 10.34
C LYS A 233 18.86 9.02 9.17
N HIS A 234 18.49 8.26 8.15
CA HIS A 234 19.34 8.06 6.99
C HIS A 234 19.38 9.30 6.09
N ASP A 235 20.43 10.06 6.27
CA ASP A 235 20.91 11.00 5.25
C ASP A 235 21.63 10.20 4.16
N SER A 236 21.55 10.67 2.91
CA SER A 236 21.97 9.96 1.69
C SER A 236 23.47 9.57 1.60
N SER A 237 24.24 9.77 2.65
CA SER A 237 25.70 9.57 2.68
C SER A 237 26.19 8.16 3.09
N TYR A 238 25.31 7.21 3.48
CA TYR A 238 25.71 5.91 4.05
C TYR A 238 25.29 4.65 3.27
N TRP A 239 25.11 4.74 1.96
CA TRP A 239 24.60 3.63 1.14
C TRP A 239 25.65 2.63 0.63
N ASN A 240 26.72 2.39 1.40
CA ASN A 240 27.71 1.36 1.09
C ASN A 240 27.95 0.44 2.29
N ILE A 241 26.95 -0.36 2.65
CA ILE A 241 27.20 -1.56 3.47
C ILE A 241 26.46 -2.71 2.84
N ASN A 242 27.24 -3.63 2.27
CA ASN A 242 26.84 -4.93 1.75
C ASN A 242 26.14 -5.75 2.84
N CYS A 243 24.94 -6.27 2.54
CA CYS A 243 24.37 -7.49 3.14
C CYS A 243 24.04 -8.49 2.03
#